data_51e8d475fcc4fead4d76ef576a3d494a
#
_entry.id   51e8d475fcc4fead4d76ef576a3d494a
#
_cell.length_a   1.000
_cell.length_b   1.000
_cell.length_c   1.000
_cell.angle_alpha   90.00
_cell.angle_beta   90.00
_cell.angle_gamma   90.00
#
_symmetry.space_group_name_H-M   'P 1'
#
loop_
_entity.id
_entity.type
_entity.pdbx_description
1 polymer ?
#
loop_
_entity_poly.entity_id
_entity_poly.type
_entity_poly.pdbx_seq_one_letter_code
_entity_poly.pdbx_strand_id
1 'polypeptide(L)'
;MEDLRIDWQQFIKWFNATLKHYGSAIPPITYITKGKKAQAQRLIYETGTKQVLIDAVVHMAQSDFCNGRKRSAQNPKGWLASFPWMLDKDENIFDLANGKYDNPPDIDLTPEEKRQQEMAEHEAAREQQRILNQQLYEAEQQRQREAREAMFRDAAKGEELKRIFADMDKKLGLRSNR
;
A
#
# COMPACT_ATOMS: atom_id res chain seq x y z
N MET A 1 0.27 -22.10 -33.88
CA MET A 1 -0.07 -21.90 -32.47
C MET A 1 1.23 -21.86 -31.70
N GLU A 2 1.49 -20.80 -30.97
CA GLU A 2 2.70 -20.71 -30.14
C GLU A 2 2.62 -21.71 -28.98
N ASP A 3 3.72 -22.42 -28.71
CA ASP A 3 3.75 -23.32 -27.55
C ASP A 3 3.85 -22.49 -26.25
N LEU A 4 2.77 -22.44 -25.50
CA LEU A 4 2.66 -21.69 -24.25
C LEU A 4 3.33 -22.37 -23.04
N ARG A 5 3.91 -23.55 -23.20
CA ARG A 5 4.63 -24.24 -22.13
C ARG A 5 5.99 -23.61 -21.86
N ILE A 6 6.39 -23.60 -20.61
CA ILE A 6 7.70 -23.08 -20.18
C ILE A 6 8.66 -24.24 -19.96
N ASP A 7 9.83 -24.17 -20.59
CA ASP A 7 11.01 -24.92 -20.13
C ASP A 7 11.60 -24.21 -18.90
N TRP A 8 11.34 -24.76 -17.72
CA TRP A 8 11.75 -24.16 -16.46
C TRP A 8 13.25 -24.13 -16.25
N GLN A 9 14.01 -25.05 -16.83
CA GLN A 9 15.46 -25.03 -16.73
C GLN A 9 16.04 -23.89 -17.57
N GLN A 10 15.55 -23.75 -18.78
CA GLN A 10 15.93 -22.66 -19.66
C GLN A 10 15.48 -21.32 -19.08
N PHE A 11 14.28 -21.24 -18.51
CA PHE A 11 13.77 -20.04 -17.86
C PHE A 11 14.66 -19.58 -16.69
N ILE A 12 15.09 -20.49 -15.80
CA ILE A 12 16.00 -20.17 -14.70
C ILE A 12 17.31 -19.55 -15.21
N LYS A 13 17.89 -20.15 -16.25
CA LYS A 13 19.13 -19.64 -16.87
C LYS A 13 18.91 -18.24 -17.44
N TRP A 14 17.83 -18.07 -18.18
CA TRP A 14 17.48 -16.78 -18.78
C TRP A 14 17.19 -15.73 -17.71
N PHE A 15 16.39 -16.03 -16.68
CA PHE A 15 16.10 -15.15 -15.57
C PHE A 15 17.39 -14.61 -14.92
N ASN A 16 18.28 -15.52 -14.54
CA ASN A 16 19.54 -15.14 -13.90
C ASN A 16 20.47 -14.36 -14.85
N ALA A 17 20.47 -14.67 -16.14
CA ALA A 17 21.22 -13.90 -17.14
C ALA A 17 20.65 -12.49 -17.31
N THR A 18 19.34 -12.34 -17.30
CA THR A 18 18.65 -11.04 -17.34
C THR A 18 19.01 -10.19 -16.13
N LEU A 19 18.94 -10.74 -14.91
CA LEU A 19 19.35 -10.00 -13.70
C LEU A 19 20.81 -9.53 -13.79
N LYS A 20 21.71 -10.41 -14.26
CA LYS A 20 23.13 -10.07 -14.44
C LYS A 20 23.32 -8.97 -15.49
N HIS A 21 22.60 -9.06 -16.60
CA HIS A 21 22.68 -8.07 -17.70
C HIS A 21 22.35 -6.66 -17.23
N TYR A 22 21.30 -6.50 -16.40
CA TYR A 22 20.89 -5.20 -15.85
C TYR A 22 21.57 -4.82 -14.52
N GLY A 23 22.54 -5.59 -14.05
CA GLY A 23 23.22 -5.35 -12.77
C GLY A 23 22.25 -5.34 -11.58
N SER A 24 21.21 -6.17 -11.64
CA SER A 24 20.18 -6.26 -10.62
C SER A 24 20.74 -6.84 -9.32
N ALA A 25 20.30 -6.27 -8.18
CA ALA A 25 20.60 -6.76 -6.84
C ALA A 25 19.70 -7.91 -6.40
N ILE A 26 18.67 -8.24 -7.20
CA ILE A 26 17.72 -9.31 -6.91
C ILE A 26 18.46 -10.66 -6.86
N PRO A 27 18.20 -11.49 -5.84
CA PRO A 27 18.87 -12.78 -5.73
C PRO A 27 18.56 -13.71 -6.92
N PRO A 28 19.57 -14.38 -7.49
CA PRO A 28 19.36 -15.38 -8.53
C PRO A 28 18.57 -16.57 -8.00
N ILE A 29 17.82 -17.24 -8.87
CA ILE A 29 17.07 -18.43 -8.53
C ILE A 29 17.80 -19.68 -9.00
N THR A 30 17.77 -20.74 -8.18
CA THR A 30 18.33 -22.07 -8.52
C THR A 30 17.23 -23.09 -8.82
N TYR A 31 16.06 -22.90 -8.23
CA TYR A 31 14.90 -23.76 -8.46
C TYR A 31 13.60 -22.98 -8.32
N ILE A 32 12.53 -23.50 -8.90
CA ILE A 32 11.18 -22.96 -8.78
C ILE A 32 10.27 -24.07 -8.26
N THR A 33 9.51 -23.79 -7.20
CA THR A 33 8.57 -24.75 -6.60
C THR A 33 7.46 -25.14 -7.57
N LYS A 34 6.88 -26.34 -7.40
CA LYS A 34 5.75 -26.79 -8.24
C LYS A 34 4.58 -25.81 -8.24
N GLY A 35 4.25 -25.22 -7.07
CA GLY A 35 3.17 -24.24 -6.94
C GLY A 35 3.43 -22.98 -7.77
N LYS A 36 4.64 -22.41 -7.70
CA LYS A 36 5.00 -21.21 -8.49
C LYS A 36 5.07 -21.50 -9.99
N LYS A 37 5.51 -22.70 -10.40
CA LYS A 37 5.45 -23.13 -11.80
C LYS A 37 4.01 -23.21 -12.30
N ALA A 38 3.12 -23.82 -11.52
CA ALA A 38 1.70 -23.93 -11.87
C ALA A 38 1.04 -22.56 -11.96
N GLN A 39 1.34 -21.64 -11.02
CA GLN A 39 0.81 -20.28 -11.00
C GLN A 39 1.26 -19.49 -12.24
N ALA A 40 2.55 -19.47 -12.56
CA ALA A 40 3.05 -18.79 -13.75
C ALA A 40 2.49 -19.39 -15.04
N GLN A 41 2.40 -20.73 -15.12
CA GLN A 41 1.84 -21.41 -16.28
C GLN A 41 0.35 -21.10 -16.47
N ARG A 42 -0.43 -21.00 -15.38
CA ARG A 42 -1.83 -20.56 -15.40
C ARG A 42 -1.96 -19.16 -15.99
N LEU A 43 -1.17 -18.20 -15.49
CA LEU A 43 -1.18 -16.83 -15.99
C LEU A 43 -0.87 -16.73 -17.49
N ILE A 44 0.09 -17.52 -17.97
CA ILE A 44 0.42 -17.59 -19.40
C ILE A 44 -0.75 -18.12 -20.23
N TYR A 45 -1.46 -19.14 -19.73
CA TYR A 45 -2.65 -19.65 -20.43
C TYR A 45 -3.81 -18.65 -20.41
N GLU A 46 -4.01 -17.94 -19.32
CA GLU A 46 -5.04 -16.91 -19.16
C GLU A 46 -4.77 -15.70 -20.07
N THR A 47 -3.52 -15.30 -20.21
CA THR A 47 -3.11 -14.17 -21.08
C THR A 47 -2.86 -14.58 -22.54
N GLY A 48 -2.73 -15.86 -22.82
CA GLY A 48 -2.43 -16.39 -24.15
C GLY A 48 -1.00 -16.11 -24.64
N THR A 49 -0.11 -15.61 -23.77
CA THR A 49 1.26 -15.24 -24.15
C THR A 49 2.26 -15.40 -23.01
N LYS A 50 3.51 -15.74 -23.34
CA LYS A 50 4.64 -15.74 -22.39
C LYS A 50 5.19 -14.32 -22.15
N GLN A 51 4.81 -13.35 -22.99
CA GLN A 51 5.39 -12.02 -23.00
C GLN A 51 5.19 -11.32 -21.65
N VAL A 52 4.03 -11.48 -21.03
CA VAL A 52 3.72 -10.93 -19.69
C VAL A 52 4.78 -11.35 -18.64
N LEU A 53 5.21 -12.61 -18.65
CA LEU A 53 6.24 -13.08 -17.72
C LEU A 53 7.62 -12.53 -18.07
N ILE A 54 7.93 -12.41 -19.36
CA ILE A 54 9.19 -11.85 -19.87
C ILE A 54 9.29 -10.39 -19.49
N ASP A 55 8.26 -9.59 -19.79
CA ASP A 55 8.23 -8.16 -19.50
C ASP A 55 8.32 -7.90 -17.99
N ALA A 56 7.56 -8.65 -17.18
CA ALA A 56 7.63 -8.53 -15.72
C ALA A 56 9.05 -8.77 -15.17
N VAL A 57 9.79 -9.75 -15.70
CA VAL A 57 11.17 -10.01 -15.29
C VAL A 57 12.11 -8.90 -15.73
N VAL A 58 11.97 -8.39 -16.94
CA VAL A 58 12.81 -7.30 -17.47
C VAL A 58 12.59 -6.02 -16.68
N HIS A 59 11.34 -5.59 -16.50
CA HIS A 59 11.00 -4.40 -15.72
C HIS A 59 11.45 -4.54 -14.26
N MET A 60 11.24 -5.72 -13.64
CA MET A 60 11.71 -6.00 -12.28
C MET A 60 13.24 -5.85 -12.17
N ALA A 61 14.00 -6.35 -13.17
CA ALA A 61 15.45 -6.29 -13.17
C ALA A 61 15.99 -4.85 -13.32
N GLN A 62 15.29 -3.99 -14.06
CA GLN A 62 15.64 -2.59 -14.30
C GLN A 62 15.20 -1.65 -13.19
N SER A 63 14.10 -1.96 -12.50
CA SER A 63 13.47 -1.10 -11.53
C SER A 63 14.36 -0.82 -10.31
N ASP A 64 14.62 0.44 -10.00
CA ASP A 64 15.32 0.84 -8.78
C ASP A 64 14.54 0.50 -7.51
N PHE A 65 13.22 0.54 -7.58
CA PHE A 65 12.37 0.10 -6.48
C PHE A 65 12.57 -1.39 -6.19
N CYS A 66 12.48 -2.24 -7.21
CA CYS A 66 12.65 -3.69 -7.06
C CYS A 66 14.07 -4.09 -6.64
N ASN A 67 15.07 -3.29 -6.98
CA ASN A 67 16.47 -3.50 -6.64
C ASN A 67 16.90 -2.87 -5.31
N GLY A 68 15.97 -2.32 -4.53
CA GLY A 68 16.28 -1.73 -3.22
C GLY A 68 17.09 -0.43 -3.30
N ARG A 69 17.22 0.19 -4.47
CA ARG A 69 17.93 1.45 -4.66
C ARG A 69 17.11 2.64 -4.17
N LYS A 70 15.77 2.57 -4.28
CA LYS A 70 14.84 3.55 -3.67
C LYS A 70 14.69 3.26 -2.19
N ARG A 71 15.17 4.18 -1.36
CA ARG A 71 15.08 4.12 0.10
C ARG A 71 13.99 5.08 0.58
N SER A 72 13.33 4.73 1.67
CA SER A 72 12.36 5.60 2.33
C SER A 72 12.63 5.65 3.83
N ALA A 73 12.01 6.60 4.53
CA ALA A 73 12.10 6.68 5.99
C ALA A 73 11.58 5.40 6.67
N GLN A 74 10.56 4.76 6.09
CA GLN A 74 10.02 3.50 6.58
C GLN A 74 10.86 2.28 6.18
N ASN A 75 11.67 2.38 5.11
CA ASN A 75 12.54 1.31 4.64
C ASN A 75 13.93 1.84 4.25
N PRO A 76 14.77 2.17 5.25
CA PRO A 76 16.09 2.78 5.01
C PRO A 76 17.09 1.83 4.34
N LYS A 77 16.85 0.52 4.40
CA LYS A 77 17.71 -0.48 3.73
C LYS A 77 17.32 -0.72 2.27
N GLY A 78 16.16 -0.19 1.84
CA GLY A 78 15.54 -0.53 0.57
C GLY A 78 14.82 -1.89 0.65
N TRP A 79 14.00 -2.16 -0.34
CA TRP A 79 13.28 -3.43 -0.45
C TRP A 79 13.73 -4.16 -1.72
N LEU A 80 14.06 -5.43 -1.59
CA LEU A 80 14.47 -6.27 -2.71
C LEU A 80 13.30 -7.16 -3.14
N ALA A 81 12.96 -7.09 -4.41
CA ALA A 81 12.02 -8.01 -5.02
C ALA A 81 12.59 -9.43 -5.06
N SER A 82 11.73 -10.40 -5.26
CA SER A 82 12.14 -11.79 -5.49
C SER A 82 11.20 -12.46 -6.48
N PHE A 83 11.66 -13.51 -7.14
CA PHE A 83 10.81 -14.30 -8.03
C PHE A 83 9.53 -14.82 -7.34
N PRO A 84 9.56 -15.37 -6.11
CA PRO A 84 8.33 -15.74 -5.40
C PRO A 84 7.36 -14.58 -5.18
N TRP A 85 7.86 -13.38 -4.84
CA TRP A 85 7.03 -12.20 -4.65
C TRP A 85 6.34 -11.75 -5.95
N MET A 86 7.05 -11.79 -7.07
CA MET A 86 6.46 -11.46 -8.39
C MET A 86 5.22 -12.30 -8.69
N LEU A 87 5.20 -13.56 -8.21
CA LEU A 87 4.10 -14.51 -8.40
C LEU A 87 3.21 -14.65 -7.14
N ASP A 88 3.36 -13.82 -6.12
CA ASP A 88 2.57 -13.97 -4.88
C ASP A 88 1.11 -13.56 -5.08
N LYS A 89 0.93 -12.49 -5.85
CA LYS A 89 -0.37 -12.01 -6.30
C LYS A 89 -0.32 -11.83 -7.81
N ASP A 90 -1.40 -12.16 -8.49
CA ASP A 90 -1.50 -11.99 -9.96
C ASP A 90 -1.30 -10.51 -10.35
N GLU A 91 -1.74 -9.57 -9.49
CA GLU A 91 -1.53 -8.13 -9.67
C GLU A 91 -0.05 -7.75 -9.77
N ASN A 92 0.84 -8.39 -9.01
CA ASN A 92 2.27 -8.04 -9.00
C ASN A 92 2.92 -8.26 -10.37
N ILE A 93 2.61 -9.38 -11.04
CA ILE A 93 3.17 -9.67 -12.36
C ILE A 93 2.63 -8.74 -13.43
N PHE A 94 1.34 -8.39 -13.36
CA PHE A 94 0.72 -7.42 -14.28
C PHE A 94 1.24 -6.00 -14.03
N ASP A 95 1.37 -5.58 -12.77
CA ASP A 95 1.94 -4.29 -12.39
C ASP A 95 3.38 -4.15 -12.90
N LEU A 96 4.19 -5.21 -12.78
CA LEU A 96 5.54 -5.24 -13.32
C LEU A 96 5.54 -5.19 -14.85
N ALA A 97 4.78 -6.06 -15.51
CA ALA A 97 4.71 -6.11 -16.97
C ALA A 97 4.23 -4.79 -17.60
N ASN A 98 3.38 -4.04 -16.88
CA ASN A 98 2.89 -2.73 -17.29
C ASN A 98 3.82 -1.56 -16.88
N GLY A 99 4.99 -1.84 -16.31
CA GLY A 99 5.97 -0.81 -15.96
C GLY A 99 5.63 0.06 -14.75
N LYS A 100 4.70 -0.37 -13.89
CA LYS A 100 4.29 0.40 -12.68
C LYS A 100 5.46 0.75 -11.76
N TYR A 101 6.49 -0.08 -11.75
CA TYR A 101 7.67 0.08 -10.92
C TYR A 101 8.90 0.56 -11.72
N ASP A 102 8.69 0.97 -12.96
CA ASP A 102 9.78 1.49 -13.80
C ASP A 102 10.38 2.75 -13.20
N ASN A 103 11.63 2.95 -13.51
CA ASN A 103 12.27 4.22 -13.21
C ASN A 103 11.62 5.31 -14.06
N PRO A 104 11.40 6.51 -13.52
CA PRO A 104 11.00 7.62 -14.34
C PRO A 104 12.05 7.77 -15.47
N PRO A 105 11.64 8.17 -16.67
CA PRO A 105 12.58 8.40 -17.76
C PRO A 105 13.69 9.32 -17.27
N ASP A 106 14.97 8.98 -17.59
CA ASP A 106 16.09 9.88 -17.40
C ASP A 106 15.84 11.11 -18.31
N ILE A 107 15.08 12.03 -17.79
CA ILE A 107 15.00 13.35 -18.38
C ILE A 107 16.31 14.00 -17.96
N ASP A 108 17.19 14.31 -18.91
CA ASP A 108 18.37 15.15 -18.69
C ASP A 108 17.89 16.57 -18.33
N LEU A 109 17.34 16.68 -17.13
CA LEU A 109 16.94 17.96 -16.57
C LEU A 109 18.19 18.79 -16.33
N THR A 110 18.16 20.00 -16.84
CA THR A 110 19.17 20.98 -16.49
C THR A 110 19.23 21.18 -14.97
N PRO A 111 20.34 21.64 -14.39
CA PRO A 111 20.43 21.88 -12.95
C PRO A 111 19.32 22.80 -12.41
N GLU A 112 18.80 23.70 -13.26
CA GLU A 112 17.69 24.59 -12.91
C GLU A 112 16.35 23.86 -12.87
N GLU A 113 16.08 22.99 -13.83
CA GLU A 113 14.87 22.16 -13.87
C GLU A 113 14.82 21.16 -12.70
N LYS A 114 15.98 20.55 -12.34
CA LYS A 114 16.07 19.70 -11.14
C LYS A 114 15.71 20.46 -9.86
N ARG A 115 16.23 21.67 -9.68
CA ARG A 115 15.88 22.54 -8.55
C ARG A 115 14.40 22.92 -8.53
N GLN A 116 13.82 23.20 -9.70
CA GLN A 116 12.39 23.52 -9.81
C GLN A 116 11.53 22.31 -9.45
N GLN A 117 11.90 21.12 -9.91
CA GLN A 117 11.20 19.89 -9.58
C GLN A 117 11.28 19.57 -8.06
N GLU A 118 12.49 19.67 -7.48
CA GLU A 118 12.68 19.47 -6.03
C GLU A 118 11.87 20.49 -5.20
N MET A 119 11.80 21.74 -5.64
CA MET A 119 11.00 22.76 -4.99
C MET A 119 9.50 22.46 -5.11
N ALA A 120 9.03 22.04 -6.27
CA ALA A 120 7.63 21.68 -6.50
C ALA A 120 7.22 20.45 -5.67
N GLU A 121 8.07 19.43 -5.60
CA GLU A 121 7.82 18.25 -4.75
C GLU A 121 7.76 18.61 -3.26
N HIS A 122 8.68 19.50 -2.82
CA HIS A 122 8.69 19.98 -1.44
C HIS A 122 7.46 20.83 -1.09
N GLU A 123 6.99 21.65 -2.03
CA GLU A 123 5.78 22.44 -1.88
C GLU A 123 4.52 21.55 -1.84
N ALA A 124 4.44 20.57 -2.74
CA ALA A 124 3.36 19.58 -2.72
C ALA A 124 3.31 18.77 -1.42
N ALA A 125 4.47 18.36 -0.89
CA ALA A 125 4.56 17.67 0.38
C ALA A 125 4.10 18.54 1.57
N ARG A 126 4.46 19.83 1.57
CA ARG A 126 3.98 20.80 2.58
C ARG A 126 2.48 20.98 2.51
N GLU A 127 1.92 21.09 1.32
CA GLU A 127 0.48 21.27 1.15
C GLU A 127 -0.30 20.01 1.60
N GLN A 128 0.18 18.82 1.27
CA GLN A 128 -0.38 17.57 1.79
C GLN A 128 -0.35 17.51 3.32
N GLN A 129 0.75 17.96 3.94
CA GLN A 129 0.87 18.00 5.40
C GLN A 129 -0.12 19.02 6.01
N ARG A 130 -0.34 20.17 5.36
CA ARG A 130 -1.33 21.17 5.80
C ARG A 130 -2.75 20.60 5.76
N ILE A 131 -3.12 19.94 4.66
CA ILE A 131 -4.43 19.30 4.48
C ILE A 131 -4.65 18.23 5.57
N LEU A 132 -3.65 17.38 5.80
CA LEU A 132 -3.72 16.34 6.83
C LEU A 132 -3.91 16.95 8.23
N ASN A 133 -3.14 17.98 8.57
CA ASN A 133 -3.25 18.67 9.87
C ASN A 133 -4.62 19.32 10.05
N GLN A 134 -5.17 19.90 8.98
CA GLN A 134 -6.51 20.48 9.01
C GLN A 134 -7.59 19.41 9.25
N GLN A 135 -7.49 18.26 8.54
CA GLN A 135 -8.43 17.15 8.75
C GLN A 135 -8.36 16.60 10.18
N LEU A 136 -7.16 16.46 10.74
CA LEU A 136 -6.97 16.03 12.12
C LEU A 136 -7.61 17.02 13.12
N TYR A 137 -7.42 18.31 12.90
CA TYR A 137 -8.02 19.36 13.73
C TYR A 137 -9.55 19.34 13.67
N GLU A 138 -10.12 19.22 12.47
CA GLU A 138 -11.58 19.13 12.28
C GLU A 138 -12.16 17.87 12.94
N ALA A 139 -11.49 16.73 12.80
CA ALA A 139 -11.88 15.47 13.45
C ALA A 139 -11.85 15.59 14.99
N GLU A 140 -10.85 16.27 15.54
CA GLU A 140 -10.75 16.51 16.98
C GLU A 140 -11.86 17.42 17.48
N GLN A 141 -12.17 18.51 16.77
CA GLN A 141 -13.28 19.40 17.06
C GLN A 141 -14.62 18.65 17.03
N GLN A 142 -14.81 17.77 16.05
CA GLN A 142 -16.03 16.98 15.96
C GLN A 142 -16.17 16.02 17.15
N ARG A 143 -15.10 15.33 17.53
CA ARG A 143 -15.08 14.46 18.73
C ARG A 143 -15.41 15.22 20.00
N GLN A 144 -14.88 16.46 20.16
CA GLN A 144 -15.19 17.29 21.30
C GLN A 144 -16.66 17.73 21.34
N ARG A 145 -17.27 18.04 20.19
CA ARG A 145 -18.71 18.37 20.09
C ARG A 145 -19.55 17.15 20.46
N GLU A 146 -19.24 15.98 19.90
CA GLU A 146 -19.95 14.74 20.19
C GLU A 146 -19.84 14.35 21.68
N ALA A 147 -18.66 14.51 22.29
CA ALA A 147 -18.47 14.26 23.72
C ALA A 147 -19.30 15.22 24.59
N ARG A 148 -19.34 16.51 24.22
CA ARG A 148 -20.21 17.49 24.93
C ARG A 148 -21.70 17.15 24.80
N GLU A 149 -22.15 16.78 23.60
CA GLU A 149 -23.54 16.40 23.39
C GLU A 149 -23.91 15.12 24.15
N ALA A 150 -22.98 14.16 24.25
CA ALA A 150 -23.16 12.97 25.06
C ALA A 150 -23.30 13.29 26.54
N MET A 151 -22.45 14.19 27.08
CA MET A 151 -22.54 14.67 28.46
C MET A 151 -23.88 15.36 28.74
N PHE A 152 -24.36 16.18 27.83
CA PHE A 152 -25.67 16.86 28.00
C PHE A 152 -26.82 15.85 27.96
N ARG A 153 -26.76 14.86 27.07
CA ARG A 153 -27.77 13.78 27.01
C ARG A 153 -27.81 12.93 28.29
N ASP A 154 -26.65 12.62 28.86
CA ASP A 154 -26.56 11.86 30.10
C ASP A 154 -27.03 12.69 31.31
N ALA A 155 -26.72 13.96 31.36
CA ALA A 155 -27.24 14.87 32.39
C ALA A 155 -28.76 15.03 32.33
N ALA A 156 -29.34 15.18 31.13
CA ALA A 156 -30.78 15.21 30.93
C ALA A 156 -31.50 13.96 31.38
N LYS A 157 -30.94 12.77 31.05
CA LYS A 157 -31.43 11.46 31.54
C LYS A 157 -31.37 11.36 33.06
N GLY A 158 -30.29 11.85 33.68
CA GLY A 158 -30.15 11.89 35.13
C GLY A 158 -31.21 12.70 35.80
N GLU A 159 -31.58 13.88 35.27
CA GLU A 159 -32.66 14.71 35.79
C GLU A 159 -34.03 14.07 35.58
N GLU A 160 -34.26 13.39 34.44
CA GLU A 160 -35.49 12.66 34.18
C GLU A 160 -35.67 11.49 35.17
N LEU A 161 -34.63 10.71 35.43
CA LEU A 161 -34.63 9.67 36.43
C LEU A 161 -34.93 10.18 37.83
N LYS A 162 -34.32 11.30 38.22
CA LYS A 162 -34.64 11.95 39.53
C LYS A 162 -36.13 12.32 39.65
N ARG A 163 -36.74 12.85 38.59
CA ARG A 163 -38.18 13.16 38.55
C ARG A 163 -39.03 11.88 38.68
N ILE A 164 -38.69 10.82 37.96
CA ILE A 164 -39.40 9.54 38.03
C ILE A 164 -39.35 8.99 39.47
N PHE A 165 -38.16 8.96 40.10
CA PHE A 165 -38.01 8.52 41.47
C PHE A 165 -38.82 9.36 42.46
N ALA A 166 -38.80 10.68 42.32
CA ALA A 166 -39.58 11.58 43.16
C ALA A 166 -41.08 11.37 43.02
N ASP A 167 -41.57 11.06 41.83
CA ASP A 167 -42.97 10.74 41.56
C ASP A 167 -43.38 9.36 42.13
N MET A 168 -42.50 8.39 42.04
CA MET A 168 -42.67 7.09 42.66
C MET A 168 -42.74 7.17 44.19
N ASP A 169 -41.82 7.92 44.81
CA ASP A 169 -41.81 8.13 46.26
C ASP A 169 -43.13 8.78 46.72
N LYS A 170 -43.64 9.72 45.94
CA LYS A 170 -44.92 10.37 46.19
C LYS A 170 -46.11 9.42 46.06
N LYS A 171 -46.10 8.50 45.05
CA LYS A 171 -47.17 7.53 44.84
C LYS A 171 -47.14 6.41 45.88
N LEU A 172 -45.97 6.00 46.33
CA LEU A 172 -45.80 4.93 47.32
C LEU A 172 -45.98 5.42 48.78
N GLY A 173 -46.24 6.70 49.00
CA GLY A 173 -46.43 7.26 50.35
C GLY A 173 -45.15 7.22 51.22
N LEU A 174 -43.97 7.02 50.59
CA LEU A 174 -42.68 6.87 51.28
C LEU A 174 -42.07 8.18 51.71
N ARG A 175 -42.86 9.29 51.78
CA ARG A 175 -42.38 10.51 52.43
C ARG A 175 -42.29 10.29 53.92
N SER A 176 -41.20 9.80 54.35
CA SER A 176 -40.70 9.82 55.69
C SER A 176 -40.79 11.25 56.24
N ASN A 177 -41.51 11.37 57.33
CA ASN A 177 -41.38 12.49 58.23
C ASN A 177 -39.90 12.69 58.60
N ARG A 178 -39.34 13.83 58.17
CA ARG A 178 -38.28 14.55 58.92
C ARG A 178 -38.50 16.03 58.75
#